data_bd5172caf85e7d00dba76a91eb4f9e5a
#
_entry.id   bd5172caf85e7d00dba76a91eb4f9e5a
#
_cell.length_a   1.000
_cell.length_b   1.000
_cell.length_c   1.000
_cell.angle_alpha   90.00
_cell.angle_beta   90.00
_cell.angle_gamma   90.00
#
_symmetry.space_group_name_H-M   'P 1'
#
loop_
_entity.id
_entity.type
_entity.pdbx_description
1 polymer ?
#
loop_
_entity_poly.entity_id
_entity_poly.type
_entity_poly.pdbx_seq_one_letter_code
_entity_poly.pdbx_strand_id
1 'polypeptide(L)'
;MEKDIYTFAREHGLKEHRVIDVSAGICPLGPSRKVKAAIRKAVRNLGVRPDPGSAGLRKFFRTKFAVAADSVFFANSLREILSLIPAVCRTGRILIAGPALNIYAEASRDSGAELRHIPIGDAPGFETGAEAITQHIKGGELLFIARPNRITGRLLEKSALVRIIDNASERNAFVVVDESLIEFTDDAGLLDEIPSRENLILLRTTANYYGLPGLELAYAVASPELIVELRSRRMGDVNMLAAEAAKTAYKDKAYRRLTREFIEGEKRLFAGAFKKVEKVTFYNTDSNVFLVKLDYPEKDVTDALAKAGFLINDCGDIEGLSANYLRLSVMSHDRNLKLLRILKERCL
;
A
#
# COMPACT_ATOMS: atom_id res chain seq x y z
N MET A 1 -12.32 -6.25 11.11
CA MET A 1 -12.18 -6.71 9.69
C MET A 1 -12.53 -5.53 8.78
N GLU A 2 -11.64 -5.15 7.90
CA GLU A 2 -11.89 -4.07 6.93
C GLU A 2 -13.18 -4.34 6.16
N LYS A 3 -14.15 -3.41 6.19
CA LYS A 3 -15.40 -3.56 5.44
C LYS A 3 -15.12 -3.43 3.95
N ASP A 4 -15.60 -4.39 3.17
CA ASP A 4 -15.53 -4.33 1.72
C ASP A 4 -16.78 -3.65 1.12
N ILE A 5 -16.68 -3.23 -0.16
CA ILE A 5 -17.74 -2.54 -0.90
C ILE A 5 -19.06 -3.36 -0.91
N TYR A 6 -18.98 -4.67 -1.05
CA TYR A 6 -20.15 -5.54 -1.19
C TYR A 6 -20.90 -5.67 0.14
N THR A 7 -20.17 -5.87 1.24
CA THR A 7 -20.74 -5.92 2.60
C THR A 7 -21.35 -4.58 2.97
N PHE A 8 -20.61 -3.47 2.73
CA PHE A 8 -21.12 -2.13 3.00
C PHE A 8 -22.40 -1.81 2.19
N ALA A 9 -22.43 -2.15 0.90
CA ALA A 9 -23.59 -1.94 0.05
C ALA A 9 -24.84 -2.66 0.59
N ARG A 10 -24.67 -3.92 1.02
CA ARG A 10 -25.77 -4.73 1.62
C ARG A 10 -26.27 -4.12 2.93
N GLU A 11 -25.36 -3.73 3.83
CA GLU A 11 -25.71 -3.14 5.13
C GLU A 11 -26.49 -1.83 5.00
N HIS A 12 -26.22 -1.05 3.95
CA HIS A 12 -26.81 0.27 3.73
C HIS A 12 -27.88 0.33 2.64
N GLY A 13 -28.26 -0.83 2.06
CA GLY A 13 -29.28 -0.88 0.99
C GLY A 13 -28.87 -0.14 -0.28
N LEU A 14 -27.57 -0.12 -0.59
CA LEU A 14 -26.99 0.54 -1.75
C LEU A 14 -26.65 -0.47 -2.85
N LYS A 15 -26.56 0.02 -4.08
CA LYS A 15 -25.90 -0.75 -5.17
C LYS A 15 -24.39 -0.53 -5.07
N GLU A 16 -23.58 -1.56 -5.33
CA GLU A 16 -22.11 -1.53 -5.17
C GLU A 16 -21.45 -0.36 -5.91
N HIS A 17 -21.93 -0.07 -7.13
CA HIS A 17 -21.38 1.02 -7.95
C HIS A 17 -21.69 2.43 -7.39
N ARG A 18 -22.57 2.56 -6.40
CA ARG A 18 -22.87 3.81 -5.69
C ARG A 18 -22.01 3.99 -4.44
N VAL A 19 -21.34 2.95 -3.98
CA VAL A 19 -20.44 3.04 -2.85
C VAL A 19 -19.18 3.81 -3.27
N ILE A 20 -18.80 4.76 -2.45
CA ILE A 20 -17.58 5.56 -2.60
C ILE A 20 -16.60 5.07 -1.56
N ASP A 21 -15.69 4.19 -1.96
CA ASP A 21 -14.67 3.68 -1.07
C ASP A 21 -13.54 4.70 -0.93
N VAL A 22 -13.47 5.34 0.24
CA VAL A 22 -12.45 6.32 0.58
C VAL A 22 -11.31 5.70 1.39
N SER A 23 -11.43 4.41 1.74
CA SER A 23 -10.43 3.69 2.52
C SER A 23 -9.37 2.97 1.67
N ALA A 24 -9.63 2.70 0.39
CA ALA A 24 -8.82 1.78 -0.41
C ALA A 24 -7.46 2.33 -0.85
N GLY A 25 -7.25 3.65 -0.90
CA GLY A 25 -6.00 4.25 -1.36
C GLY A 25 -5.69 3.99 -2.85
N ILE A 26 -6.73 3.80 -3.67
CA ILE A 26 -6.62 3.52 -5.10
C ILE A 26 -6.67 4.83 -5.88
N CYS A 27 -5.86 4.96 -6.93
CA CYS A 27 -5.90 6.11 -7.82
C CYS A 27 -7.31 6.29 -8.44
N PRO A 28 -7.98 7.44 -8.22
CA PRO A 28 -9.35 7.65 -8.67
C PRO A 28 -9.48 7.81 -10.19
N LEU A 29 -8.40 8.03 -10.92
CA LEU A 29 -8.40 8.11 -12.38
C LEU A 29 -8.60 6.73 -13.03
N GLY A 30 -8.43 5.64 -12.25
CA GLY A 30 -8.50 4.28 -12.74
C GLY A 30 -7.41 3.95 -13.77
N PRO A 31 -7.45 2.79 -14.43
CA PRO A 31 -6.42 2.41 -15.40
C PRO A 31 -6.46 3.29 -16.65
N SER A 32 -5.28 3.61 -17.19
CA SER A 32 -5.16 4.47 -18.37
C SER A 32 -5.86 3.89 -19.62
N ARG A 33 -6.15 4.76 -20.59
CA ARG A 33 -6.75 4.32 -21.87
C ARG A 33 -5.87 3.29 -22.58
N LYS A 34 -4.53 3.43 -22.48
CA LYS A 34 -3.56 2.49 -23.07
C LYS A 34 -3.64 1.12 -22.39
N VAL A 35 -3.72 1.11 -21.05
CA VAL A 35 -3.88 -0.12 -20.27
C VAL A 35 -5.18 -0.84 -20.63
N LYS A 36 -6.31 -0.12 -20.66
CA LYS A 36 -7.61 -0.67 -21.08
C LYS A 36 -7.56 -1.26 -22.49
N ALA A 37 -6.87 -0.61 -23.42
CA ALA A 37 -6.68 -1.13 -24.79
C ALA A 37 -5.82 -2.38 -24.83
N ALA A 38 -4.72 -2.41 -24.04
CA ALA A 38 -3.83 -3.58 -23.94
C ALA A 38 -4.57 -4.80 -23.37
N ILE A 39 -5.38 -4.62 -22.31
CA ILE A 39 -6.21 -5.68 -21.75
C ILE A 39 -7.18 -6.23 -22.80
N ARG A 40 -7.95 -5.35 -23.51
CA ARG A 40 -8.86 -5.79 -24.56
C ARG A 40 -8.18 -6.59 -25.67
N LYS A 41 -6.95 -6.19 -26.04
CA LYS A 41 -6.15 -6.94 -27.02
C LYS A 41 -5.72 -8.31 -26.47
N ALA A 42 -5.29 -8.36 -25.20
CA ALA A 42 -4.80 -9.59 -24.57
C ALA A 42 -5.90 -10.64 -24.33
N VAL A 43 -7.18 -10.23 -24.23
CA VAL A 43 -8.34 -11.16 -24.12
C VAL A 43 -8.38 -12.20 -25.25
N ARG A 44 -7.84 -11.88 -26.43
CA ARG A 44 -7.76 -12.82 -27.57
C ARG A 44 -6.90 -14.06 -27.26
N ASN A 45 -6.03 -13.99 -26.26
CA ASN A 45 -5.10 -15.05 -25.88
C ASN A 45 -5.57 -15.87 -24.67
N LEU A 46 -6.83 -15.71 -24.20
CA LEU A 46 -7.34 -16.41 -23.01
C LEU A 46 -7.30 -17.94 -23.09
N GLY A 47 -7.28 -18.49 -24.32
CA GLY A 47 -7.13 -19.93 -24.53
C GLY A 47 -5.70 -20.47 -24.37
N VAL A 48 -4.71 -19.61 -24.09
CA VAL A 48 -3.31 -19.99 -23.90
C VAL A 48 -2.96 -19.94 -22.41
N ARG A 49 -2.20 -20.93 -21.94
CA ARG A 49 -1.68 -20.90 -20.55
C ARG A 49 -0.80 -19.68 -20.31
N PRO A 50 -0.80 -19.10 -19.10
CA PRO A 50 0.13 -18.04 -18.72
C PRO A 50 1.60 -18.46 -18.95
N ASP A 51 2.48 -17.46 -19.14
CA ASP A 51 3.93 -17.65 -19.28
C ASP A 51 4.52 -18.28 -18.00
N PRO A 52 4.96 -19.55 -18.04
CA PRO A 52 5.44 -20.26 -16.85
C PRO A 52 6.64 -19.52 -16.23
N GLY A 53 6.55 -19.20 -14.92
CA GLY A 53 7.60 -18.48 -14.23
C GLY A 53 7.78 -17.03 -14.70
N SER A 54 6.84 -16.48 -15.48
CA SER A 54 6.78 -15.06 -15.88
C SER A 54 8.05 -14.56 -16.59
N ALA A 55 8.63 -15.35 -17.50
CA ALA A 55 9.87 -15.01 -18.21
C ALA A 55 9.78 -13.67 -18.96
N GLY A 56 8.63 -13.40 -19.59
CA GLY A 56 8.36 -12.14 -20.28
C GLY A 56 8.34 -10.93 -19.35
N LEU A 57 7.79 -11.08 -18.13
CA LEU A 57 7.84 -10.04 -17.10
C LEU A 57 9.27 -9.82 -16.59
N ARG A 58 10.01 -10.90 -16.29
CA ARG A 58 11.42 -10.79 -15.83
C ARG A 58 12.28 -10.05 -16.85
N LYS A 59 12.15 -10.38 -18.14
CA LYS A 59 12.84 -9.66 -19.23
C LYS A 59 12.45 -8.18 -19.24
N PHE A 60 11.16 -7.86 -19.08
CA PHE A 60 10.67 -6.49 -19.02
C PHE A 60 11.25 -5.74 -17.82
N PHE A 61 11.25 -6.34 -16.62
CA PHE A 61 11.78 -5.74 -15.40
C PHE A 61 13.27 -5.46 -15.47
N ARG A 62 14.05 -6.40 -16.05
CA ARG A 62 15.48 -6.19 -16.30
C ARG A 62 15.73 -4.97 -17.20
N THR A 63 14.95 -4.83 -18.25
CA THR A 63 15.13 -3.71 -19.20
C THR A 63 14.62 -2.38 -18.64
N LYS A 64 13.52 -2.41 -17.88
CA LYS A 64 12.83 -1.19 -17.44
C LYS A 64 13.35 -0.64 -16.11
N PHE A 65 13.73 -1.53 -15.20
CA PHE A 65 14.07 -1.18 -13.80
C PHE A 65 15.49 -1.65 -13.42
N ALA A 66 16.24 -2.24 -14.33
CA ALA A 66 17.56 -2.85 -14.07
C ALA A 66 17.54 -3.95 -13.00
N VAL A 67 16.36 -4.55 -12.71
CA VAL A 67 16.22 -5.65 -11.74
C VAL A 67 16.65 -6.96 -12.40
N ALA A 68 17.55 -7.70 -11.75
CA ALA A 68 18.01 -8.99 -12.22
C ALA A 68 16.85 -10.01 -12.30
N ALA A 69 16.89 -10.91 -13.29
CA ALA A 69 15.78 -11.83 -13.54
C ALA A 69 15.56 -12.85 -12.41
N ASP A 70 16.59 -13.17 -11.65
CA ASP A 70 16.60 -14.04 -10.49
C ASP A 70 16.26 -13.32 -9.19
N SER A 71 16.28 -11.98 -9.18
CA SER A 71 15.98 -11.14 -8.02
C SER A 71 14.53 -10.64 -7.96
N VAL A 72 13.59 -11.17 -8.77
CA VAL A 72 12.18 -10.75 -8.76
C VAL A 72 11.23 -11.94 -8.72
N PHE A 73 10.21 -11.85 -7.87
CA PHE A 73 9.09 -12.77 -7.77
C PHE A 73 7.80 -12.03 -8.10
N PHE A 74 6.90 -12.62 -8.91
CA PHE A 74 5.60 -12.06 -9.27
C PHE A 74 4.46 -12.90 -8.74
N ALA A 75 3.39 -12.22 -8.32
CA ALA A 75 2.16 -12.84 -7.81
C ALA A 75 0.91 -12.06 -8.29
N ASN A 76 -0.27 -12.67 -8.10
CA ASN A 76 -1.54 -12.06 -8.48
C ASN A 76 -2.09 -11.09 -7.43
N SER A 77 -1.47 -11.04 -6.23
CA SER A 77 -1.79 -10.07 -5.19
C SER A 77 -0.63 -9.86 -4.22
N LEU A 78 -0.61 -8.71 -3.58
CA LEU A 78 0.33 -8.43 -2.49
C LEU A 78 0.13 -9.38 -1.31
N ARG A 79 -1.13 -9.75 -1.02
CA ARG A 79 -1.49 -10.69 0.05
C ARG A 79 -0.86 -12.07 -0.17
N GLU A 80 -0.82 -12.55 -1.43
CA GLU A 80 -0.13 -13.80 -1.77
C GLU A 80 1.36 -13.75 -1.40
N ILE A 81 2.05 -12.66 -1.73
CA ILE A 81 3.48 -12.52 -1.39
C ILE A 81 3.68 -12.46 0.12
N LEU A 82 2.89 -11.62 0.80
CA LEU A 82 2.98 -11.45 2.25
C LEU A 82 2.79 -12.76 3.01
N SER A 83 1.86 -13.63 2.58
CA SER A 83 1.62 -14.93 3.22
C SER A 83 2.79 -15.92 3.09
N LEU A 84 3.65 -15.75 2.08
CA LEU A 84 4.82 -16.61 1.87
C LEU A 84 6.05 -16.17 2.67
N ILE A 85 6.19 -14.87 2.92
CA ILE A 85 7.42 -14.27 3.49
C ILE A 85 7.80 -14.84 4.86
N PRO A 86 6.88 -15.00 5.85
CA PRO A 86 7.24 -15.54 7.16
C PRO A 86 7.86 -16.95 7.08
N ALA A 87 7.32 -17.81 6.20
CA ALA A 87 7.84 -19.15 5.98
C ALA A 87 9.19 -19.16 5.24
N VAL A 88 9.46 -18.15 4.40
CA VAL A 88 10.74 -17.97 3.70
C VAL A 88 11.80 -17.48 4.66
N CYS A 89 11.50 -16.49 5.49
CA CYS A 89 12.44 -15.93 6.48
C CYS A 89 12.64 -16.81 7.70
N ARG A 90 11.78 -17.82 7.94
CA ARG A 90 11.88 -18.80 9.04
C ARG A 90 12.07 -18.14 10.40
N THR A 91 11.38 -17.05 10.65
CA THR A 91 11.51 -16.28 11.88
C THR A 91 10.55 -16.75 12.96
N GLY A 92 10.97 -16.71 14.24
CA GLY A 92 10.10 -16.92 15.40
C GLY A 92 9.43 -15.65 15.92
N ARG A 93 9.80 -14.47 15.41
CA ARG A 93 9.26 -13.17 15.84
C ARG A 93 9.08 -12.24 14.65
N ILE A 94 7.95 -11.58 14.64
CA ILE A 94 7.57 -10.61 13.59
C ILE A 94 7.30 -9.26 14.25
N LEU A 95 7.95 -8.24 13.73
CA LEU A 95 7.77 -6.85 14.12
C LEU A 95 7.01 -6.11 13.03
N ILE A 96 6.02 -5.32 13.41
CA ILE A 96 5.29 -4.43 12.48
C ILE A 96 5.49 -2.99 12.94
N ALA A 97 6.13 -2.16 12.12
CA ALA A 97 6.27 -0.74 12.39
C ALA A 97 4.91 -0.06 12.10
N GLY A 98 4.28 0.46 13.16
CA GLY A 98 2.94 1.02 13.12
C GLY A 98 2.89 2.54 12.91
N PRO A 99 1.68 3.11 12.76
CA PRO A 99 0.42 2.39 12.56
C PRO A 99 0.42 1.63 11.22
N ALA A 100 -0.18 0.45 11.18
CA ALA A 100 -0.09 -0.43 10.01
C ALA A 100 -1.44 -1.10 9.70
N LEU A 101 -1.65 -1.44 8.42
CA LEU A 101 -2.79 -2.24 8.01
C LEU A 101 -2.69 -3.67 8.56
N ASN A 102 -3.83 -4.26 8.90
CA ASN A 102 -3.91 -5.61 9.44
C ASN A 102 -3.40 -6.71 8.48
N ILE A 103 -3.19 -6.39 7.20
CA ILE A 103 -2.69 -7.33 6.19
C ILE A 103 -1.36 -7.99 6.58
N TYR A 104 -0.48 -7.29 7.30
CA TYR A 104 0.80 -7.86 7.76
C TYR A 104 0.60 -8.84 8.92
N ALA A 105 -0.28 -8.48 9.87
CA ALA A 105 -0.65 -9.36 10.98
C ALA A 105 -1.39 -10.62 10.49
N GLU A 106 -2.32 -10.44 9.54
CA GLU A 106 -3.04 -11.57 8.93
C GLU A 106 -2.10 -12.52 8.18
N ALA A 107 -1.16 -11.99 7.40
CA ALA A 107 -0.16 -12.79 6.68
C ALA A 107 0.79 -13.54 7.63
N SER A 108 0.97 -13.04 8.84
CA SER A 108 1.84 -13.63 9.85
C SER A 108 1.16 -14.70 10.71
N ARG A 109 -0.18 -14.74 10.70
CA ARG A 109 -0.99 -15.58 11.61
C ARG A 109 -0.66 -17.07 11.51
N ASP A 110 -0.49 -17.56 10.29
CA ASP A 110 -0.25 -18.99 10.03
C ASP A 110 1.21 -19.41 10.23
N SER A 111 2.10 -18.45 10.48
CA SER A 111 3.54 -18.73 10.68
C SER A 111 3.87 -19.30 12.07
N GLY A 112 2.98 -19.12 13.06
CA GLY A 112 3.24 -19.44 14.46
C GLY A 112 4.25 -18.51 15.15
N ALA A 113 4.73 -17.46 14.48
CA ALA A 113 5.66 -16.50 15.05
C ALA A 113 4.96 -15.55 16.02
N GLU A 114 5.70 -15.12 17.05
CA GLU A 114 5.25 -14.06 17.97
C GLU A 114 5.15 -12.73 17.22
N LEU A 115 3.97 -12.11 17.24
CA LEU A 115 3.74 -10.82 16.60
C LEU A 115 3.85 -9.68 17.61
N ARG A 116 4.61 -8.65 17.27
CA ARG A 116 4.73 -7.41 18.06
C ARG A 116 4.60 -6.19 17.16
N HIS A 117 3.81 -5.22 17.62
CA HIS A 117 3.74 -3.90 17.00
C HIS A 117 4.77 -2.95 17.63
N ILE A 118 5.46 -2.19 16.79
CA ILE A 118 6.31 -1.07 17.21
C ILE A 118 5.45 0.18 17.14
N PRO A 119 5.09 0.78 18.27
CA PRO A 119 4.24 1.97 18.27
C PRO A 119 5.00 3.17 17.69
N ILE A 120 4.37 3.88 16.78
CA ILE A 120 4.84 5.18 16.27
C ILE A 120 3.78 6.19 16.66
N GLY A 121 4.14 7.12 17.54
CA GLY A 121 3.23 8.13 18.07
C GLY A 121 2.80 9.18 17.04
N ASP A 122 1.74 9.92 17.36
CA ASP A 122 1.18 10.96 16.49
C ASP A 122 1.93 12.31 16.56
N ALA A 123 2.88 12.46 17.46
CA ALA A 123 3.67 13.70 17.61
C ALA A 123 5.13 13.51 17.15
N PRO A 124 5.64 14.44 16.33
CA PRO A 124 4.94 15.38 15.48
C PRO A 124 4.54 14.74 14.14
N GLY A 125 3.22 14.57 13.90
CA GLY A 125 2.71 14.16 12.57
C GLY A 125 3.08 12.75 12.09
N PHE A 126 3.29 11.79 13.01
CA PHE A 126 3.75 10.43 12.72
C PHE A 126 5.13 10.34 12.06
N GLU A 127 5.97 11.35 12.28
CA GLU A 127 7.37 11.29 11.85
C GLU A 127 8.16 10.35 12.77
N THR A 128 8.92 9.46 12.16
CA THR A 128 9.68 8.44 12.88
C THR A 128 11.13 8.45 12.43
N GLY A 129 12.03 8.47 13.42
CA GLY A 129 13.46 8.25 13.19
C GLY A 129 13.82 6.76 13.17
N ALA A 130 15.00 6.44 12.67
CA ALA A 130 15.49 5.06 12.64
C ALA A 130 15.55 4.44 14.05
N GLU A 131 15.95 5.22 15.04
CA GLU A 131 16.17 4.79 16.43
C GLU A 131 14.89 4.25 17.07
N ALA A 132 13.74 4.87 16.80
CA ALA A 132 12.43 4.43 17.30
C ALA A 132 12.09 2.99 16.85
N ILE A 133 12.64 2.54 15.74
CA ILE A 133 12.43 1.20 15.20
C ILE A 133 13.57 0.26 15.61
N THR A 134 14.84 0.67 15.43
CA THR A 134 16.00 -0.20 15.63
C THR A 134 16.15 -0.70 17.07
N GLN A 135 15.72 0.09 18.06
CA GLN A 135 15.73 -0.35 19.48
C GLN A 135 14.89 -1.61 19.75
N HIS A 136 13.93 -1.93 18.88
CA HIS A 136 13.07 -3.11 18.99
C HIS A 136 13.66 -4.34 18.31
N ILE A 137 14.65 -4.20 17.43
CA ILE A 137 15.31 -5.30 16.73
C ILE A 137 16.34 -5.94 17.70
N LYS A 138 16.11 -7.19 18.08
CA LYS A 138 16.96 -7.91 19.05
C LYS A 138 17.79 -9.01 18.38
N GLY A 139 17.35 -9.52 17.25
CA GLY A 139 18.04 -10.52 16.43
C GLY A 139 17.12 -11.61 15.90
N GLY A 140 17.21 -11.89 14.61
CA GLY A 140 16.43 -12.92 13.92
C GLY A 140 14.96 -12.61 13.67
N GLU A 141 14.53 -11.35 13.86
CA GLU A 141 13.17 -10.93 13.57
C GLU A 141 12.92 -10.73 12.06
N LEU A 142 11.62 -10.73 11.70
CA LEU A 142 11.13 -10.23 10.45
C LEU A 142 10.41 -8.90 10.71
N LEU A 143 10.91 -7.81 10.16
CA LEU A 143 10.33 -6.47 10.32
C LEU A 143 9.53 -6.05 9.09
N PHE A 144 8.26 -5.69 9.25
CA PHE A 144 7.44 -5.06 8.22
C PHE A 144 7.41 -3.55 8.38
N ILE A 145 7.72 -2.82 7.32
CA ILE A 145 7.64 -1.35 7.23
C ILE A 145 6.95 -0.97 5.92
N ALA A 146 5.93 -0.11 5.97
CA ALA A 146 5.35 0.48 4.77
C ALA A 146 5.97 1.86 4.48
N ARG A 147 6.39 2.09 3.24
CA ARG A 147 7.02 3.33 2.77
C ARG A 147 6.52 3.76 1.38
N PRO A 148 5.66 4.77 1.28
CA PRO A 148 4.97 5.52 2.35
C PRO A 148 4.14 4.62 3.25
N ASN A 149 3.97 5.04 4.52
CA ASN A 149 3.10 4.35 5.45
C ASN A 149 1.67 4.31 4.91
N ARG A 150 1.05 3.14 4.92
CA ARG A 150 -0.26 2.93 4.27
C ARG A 150 -1.45 3.48 5.06
N ILE A 151 -1.22 3.93 6.29
CA ILE A 151 -2.23 4.57 7.16
C ILE A 151 -2.06 6.08 7.12
N THR A 152 -0.87 6.58 7.45
CA THR A 152 -0.59 8.01 7.57
C THR A 152 -0.26 8.69 6.24
N GLY A 153 0.15 7.91 5.24
CA GLY A 153 0.67 8.41 3.97
C GLY A 153 2.08 9.02 4.06
N ARG A 154 2.70 9.02 5.26
CA ARG A 154 4.03 9.63 5.47
C ARG A 154 5.14 8.78 4.88
N LEU A 155 6.09 9.45 4.26
CA LEU A 155 7.28 8.85 3.67
C LEU A 155 8.42 8.85 4.69
N LEU A 156 8.85 7.67 5.12
CA LEU A 156 10.07 7.54 5.91
C LEU A 156 11.29 7.90 5.04
N GLU A 157 12.16 8.76 5.54
CA GLU A 157 13.37 9.17 4.82
C GLU A 157 14.23 7.95 4.43
N LYS A 158 14.73 7.92 3.18
CA LYS A 158 15.54 6.80 2.65
C LYS A 158 16.75 6.52 3.54
N SER A 159 17.43 7.56 4.01
CA SER A 159 18.60 7.43 4.89
C SER A 159 18.27 6.78 6.24
N ALA A 160 17.11 7.11 6.82
CA ALA A 160 16.64 6.47 8.06
C ALA A 160 16.31 4.98 7.83
N LEU A 161 15.64 4.67 6.71
CA LEU A 161 15.32 3.29 6.38
C LEU A 161 16.56 2.45 6.08
N VAL A 162 17.55 3.00 5.38
CA VAL A 162 18.85 2.35 5.16
C VAL A 162 19.51 1.98 6.49
N ARG A 163 19.56 2.90 7.46
CA ARG A 163 20.08 2.61 8.81
C ARG A 163 19.31 1.48 9.52
N ILE A 164 17.98 1.41 9.34
CA ILE A 164 17.18 0.32 9.90
C ILE A 164 17.55 -1.02 9.26
N ILE A 165 17.72 -1.06 7.95
CA ILE A 165 18.07 -2.28 7.20
C ILE A 165 19.46 -2.76 7.59
N ASP A 166 20.45 -1.84 7.70
CA ASP A 166 21.82 -2.17 8.09
C ASP A 166 21.86 -2.69 9.54
N ASN A 167 21.15 -2.03 10.48
CA ASN A 167 21.01 -2.49 11.85
C ASN A 167 20.34 -3.87 11.97
N ALA A 168 19.32 -4.13 11.14
CA ALA A 168 18.69 -5.44 11.07
C ALA A 168 19.65 -6.52 10.52
N SER A 169 20.45 -6.18 9.50
CA SER A 169 21.46 -7.08 8.94
C SER A 169 22.48 -7.52 9.97
N GLU A 170 23.03 -6.59 10.76
CA GLU A 170 23.97 -6.88 11.86
C GLU A 170 23.39 -7.84 12.91
N ARG A 171 22.07 -7.95 12.99
CA ARG A 171 21.32 -8.79 13.94
C ARG A 171 20.66 -10.01 13.28
N ASN A 172 21.04 -10.34 12.05
CA ASN A 172 20.43 -11.43 11.27
C ASN A 172 18.89 -11.32 11.18
N ALA A 173 18.36 -10.10 11.13
CA ALA A 173 16.93 -9.82 10.98
C ALA A 173 16.63 -9.43 9.53
N PHE A 174 15.45 -9.82 9.05
CA PHE A 174 14.96 -9.46 7.73
C PHE A 174 14.09 -8.20 7.78
N VAL A 175 14.14 -7.41 6.72
CA VAL A 175 13.28 -6.22 6.56
C VAL A 175 12.46 -6.34 5.30
N VAL A 176 11.13 -6.27 5.45
CA VAL A 176 10.17 -6.16 4.34
C VAL A 176 9.73 -4.73 4.24
N VAL A 177 10.00 -4.11 3.11
CA VAL A 177 9.54 -2.74 2.81
C VAL A 177 8.41 -2.79 1.81
N ASP A 178 7.21 -2.39 2.25
CA ASP A 178 6.05 -2.25 1.36
C ASP A 178 6.05 -0.88 0.70
N GLU A 179 6.44 -0.82 -0.56
CA GLU A 179 6.42 0.37 -1.41
C GLU A 179 5.17 0.43 -2.32
N SER A 180 4.03 -0.12 -1.89
CA SER A 180 2.78 -0.11 -2.67
C SER A 180 2.27 1.29 -3.02
N LEU A 181 2.70 2.32 -2.31
CA LEU A 181 2.31 3.72 -2.53
C LEU A 181 3.45 4.60 -3.05
N ILE A 182 4.63 4.05 -3.32
CA ILE A 182 5.83 4.85 -3.66
C ILE A 182 5.66 5.68 -4.93
N GLU A 183 4.93 5.17 -5.92
CA GLU A 183 4.71 5.89 -7.17
C GLU A 183 3.91 7.19 -7.01
N PHE A 184 3.19 7.37 -5.88
CA PHE A 184 2.52 8.64 -5.56
C PHE A 184 3.49 9.72 -5.08
N THR A 185 4.71 9.38 -4.75
CA THR A 185 5.78 10.29 -4.30
C THR A 185 6.76 10.60 -5.42
N ASP A 186 7.68 11.54 -5.17
CA ASP A 186 8.81 11.81 -6.07
C ASP A 186 10.04 10.95 -5.77
N ASP A 187 9.98 10.13 -4.73
CA ASP A 187 11.06 9.22 -4.35
C ASP A 187 11.15 8.02 -5.29
N ALA A 188 12.36 7.61 -5.63
CA ALA A 188 12.61 6.49 -6.51
C ALA A 188 12.40 5.12 -5.84
N GLY A 189 12.32 5.11 -4.50
CA GLY A 189 12.27 3.89 -3.70
C GLY A 189 13.63 3.22 -3.50
N LEU A 190 13.62 1.93 -3.19
CA LEU A 190 14.77 1.16 -2.74
C LEU A 190 15.26 0.09 -3.74
N LEU A 191 14.85 0.15 -4.99
CA LEU A 191 15.28 -0.87 -5.98
C LEU A 191 16.80 -0.93 -6.16
N ASP A 192 17.48 0.21 -5.99
CA ASP A 192 18.94 0.35 -6.06
C ASP A 192 19.68 -0.22 -4.83
N GLU A 193 18.97 -0.45 -3.73
CA GLU A 193 19.55 -1.00 -2.50
C GLU A 193 19.58 -2.54 -2.48
N ILE A 194 18.76 -3.20 -3.29
CA ILE A 194 18.62 -4.67 -3.31
C ILE A 194 19.94 -5.39 -3.59
N PRO A 195 20.78 -4.97 -4.56
CA PRO A 195 21.99 -5.73 -4.89
C PRO A 195 23.03 -5.82 -3.75
N SER A 196 22.95 -4.91 -2.77
CA SER A 196 23.89 -4.83 -1.64
C SER A 196 23.33 -5.34 -0.31
N ARG A 197 22.07 -5.85 -0.28
CA ARG A 197 21.38 -6.21 0.97
C ARG A 197 20.62 -7.53 0.85
N GLU A 198 21.19 -8.58 1.42
CA GLU A 198 20.61 -9.93 1.42
C GLU A 198 19.38 -10.07 2.32
N ASN A 199 19.23 -9.19 3.32
CA ASN A 199 18.15 -9.20 4.30
C ASN A 199 16.95 -8.32 3.92
N LEU A 200 16.95 -7.69 2.72
CA LEU A 200 15.90 -6.78 2.26
C LEU A 200 14.94 -7.47 1.28
N ILE A 201 13.65 -7.37 1.55
CA ILE A 201 12.58 -7.74 0.61
C ILE A 201 11.75 -6.50 0.32
N LEU A 202 11.73 -6.06 -0.93
CA LEU A 202 10.97 -4.91 -1.38
C LEU A 202 9.69 -5.36 -2.08
N LEU A 203 8.55 -4.80 -1.67
CA LEU A 203 7.24 -5.12 -2.24
C LEU A 203 6.66 -3.94 -3.01
N ARG A 204 6.07 -4.21 -4.17
CA ARG A 204 5.29 -3.22 -4.95
C ARG A 204 4.10 -3.88 -5.62
N THR A 205 3.11 -3.07 -6.01
CA THR A 205 1.89 -3.52 -6.69
C THR A 205 1.39 -2.53 -7.72
N THR A 206 0.68 -3.02 -8.72
CA THR A 206 -0.03 -2.17 -9.69
C THR A 206 -1.42 -1.74 -9.23
N ALA A 207 -1.90 -2.23 -8.10
CA ALA A 207 -3.27 -2.01 -7.62
C ALA A 207 -3.56 -0.53 -7.35
N ASN A 208 -2.71 0.12 -6.55
CA ASN A 208 -2.98 1.46 -6.02
C ASN A 208 -2.78 2.55 -7.07
N TYR A 209 -1.54 2.81 -7.48
CA TYR A 209 -1.19 3.93 -8.36
C TYR A 209 -1.79 3.80 -9.77
N TYR A 210 -1.78 2.59 -10.33
CA TYR A 210 -2.28 2.35 -11.69
C TYR A 210 -3.78 2.02 -11.75
N GLY A 211 -4.46 2.02 -10.59
CA GLY A 211 -5.90 1.79 -10.50
C GLY A 211 -6.33 0.42 -11.01
N LEU A 212 -5.57 -0.63 -10.67
CA LEU A 212 -5.75 -2.01 -11.14
C LEU A 212 -6.03 -3.02 -10.01
N PRO A 213 -6.86 -2.71 -8.98
CA PRO A 213 -7.08 -3.65 -7.88
C PRO A 213 -7.76 -4.94 -8.33
N GLY A 214 -8.65 -4.88 -9.34
CA GLY A 214 -9.32 -6.06 -9.90
C GLY A 214 -8.45 -6.89 -10.86
N LEU A 215 -7.25 -6.41 -11.19
CA LEU A 215 -6.28 -7.07 -12.06
C LEU A 215 -4.86 -6.76 -11.56
N GLU A 216 -4.64 -7.07 -10.29
CA GLU A 216 -3.38 -6.77 -9.62
C GLU A 216 -2.22 -7.59 -10.18
N LEU A 217 -1.07 -6.94 -10.36
CA LEU A 217 0.24 -7.56 -10.38
C LEU A 217 1.00 -7.05 -9.16
N ALA A 218 1.33 -7.94 -8.23
CA ALA A 218 2.25 -7.67 -7.15
C ALA A 218 3.61 -8.30 -7.44
N TYR A 219 4.67 -7.74 -6.86
CA TYR A 219 5.99 -8.32 -6.98
C TYR A 219 6.86 -8.03 -5.76
N ALA A 220 7.75 -9.00 -5.47
CA ALA A 220 8.84 -8.84 -4.53
C ALA A 220 10.17 -8.74 -5.27
N VAL A 221 11.06 -7.87 -4.81
CA VAL A 221 12.46 -7.81 -5.24
C VAL A 221 13.34 -8.05 -4.02
N ALA A 222 14.24 -9.02 -4.11
CA ALA A 222 15.12 -9.44 -3.02
C ALA A 222 16.36 -10.12 -3.56
N SER A 223 17.23 -10.65 -2.68
CA SER A 223 18.37 -11.49 -3.09
C SER A 223 17.89 -12.73 -3.87
N PRO A 224 18.72 -13.27 -4.78
CA PRO A 224 18.36 -14.46 -5.54
C PRO A 224 17.95 -15.64 -4.66
N GLU A 225 18.58 -15.84 -3.50
CA GLU A 225 18.30 -16.92 -2.54
C GLU A 225 16.86 -16.81 -2.02
N LEU A 226 16.45 -15.62 -1.56
CA LEU A 226 15.09 -15.37 -1.08
C LEU A 226 14.06 -15.54 -2.21
N ILE A 227 14.40 -15.13 -3.42
CA ILE A 227 13.52 -15.28 -4.59
C ILE A 227 13.36 -16.75 -4.99
N VAL A 228 14.40 -17.58 -4.88
CA VAL A 228 14.29 -19.04 -5.10
C VAL A 228 13.33 -19.65 -4.08
N GLU A 229 13.44 -19.29 -2.80
CA GLU A 229 12.54 -19.76 -1.74
C GLU A 229 11.07 -19.31 -1.98
N LEU A 230 10.85 -18.06 -2.39
CA LEU A 230 9.51 -17.59 -2.76
C LEU A 230 8.94 -18.37 -3.95
N ARG A 231 9.73 -18.59 -5.00
CA ARG A 231 9.31 -19.34 -6.20
C ARG A 231 8.97 -20.80 -5.89
N SER A 232 9.68 -21.44 -4.98
CA SER A 232 9.42 -22.84 -4.59
C SER A 232 8.04 -23.02 -3.92
N ARG A 233 7.50 -21.95 -3.33
CA ARG A 233 6.21 -21.93 -2.64
C ARG A 233 5.07 -21.29 -3.45
N ARG A 234 5.35 -20.92 -4.71
CA ARG A 234 4.35 -20.28 -5.57
C ARG A 234 3.15 -21.20 -5.80
N MET A 235 1.94 -20.65 -5.63
CA MET A 235 0.69 -21.40 -5.76
C MET A 235 0.12 -21.42 -7.18
N GLY A 236 0.54 -20.50 -8.06
CA GLY A 236 0.04 -20.42 -9.43
C GLY A 236 0.85 -19.49 -10.33
N ASP A 237 0.49 -19.46 -11.61
CA ASP A 237 1.10 -18.54 -12.57
C ASP A 237 0.41 -17.16 -12.51
N VAL A 238 1.16 -16.13 -12.87
CA VAL A 238 0.63 -14.75 -12.96
C VAL A 238 -0.41 -14.68 -14.07
N ASN A 239 -1.54 -14.04 -13.78
CA ASN A 239 -2.58 -13.76 -14.76
C ASN A 239 -2.00 -12.98 -15.96
N MET A 240 -2.20 -13.52 -17.17
CA MET A 240 -1.65 -12.92 -18.39
C MET A 240 -2.19 -11.51 -18.66
N LEU A 241 -3.43 -11.22 -18.30
CA LEU A 241 -4.01 -9.87 -18.45
C LEU A 241 -3.34 -8.90 -17.49
N ALA A 242 -3.06 -9.33 -16.25
CA ALA A 242 -2.33 -8.53 -15.26
C ALA A 242 -0.91 -8.22 -15.73
N ALA A 243 -0.22 -9.22 -16.31
CA ALA A 243 1.11 -9.03 -16.87
C ALA A 243 1.13 -8.00 -18.00
N GLU A 244 0.18 -8.06 -18.95
CA GLU A 244 0.09 -7.10 -20.05
C GLU A 244 -0.34 -5.71 -19.58
N ALA A 245 -1.29 -5.63 -18.63
CA ALA A 245 -1.70 -4.39 -17.99
C ALA A 245 -0.52 -3.69 -17.33
N ALA A 246 0.25 -4.41 -16.52
CA ALA A 246 1.42 -3.90 -15.80
C ALA A 246 2.51 -3.39 -16.76
N LYS A 247 2.90 -4.19 -17.76
CA LYS A 247 3.90 -3.77 -18.77
C LYS A 247 3.50 -2.48 -19.48
N THR A 248 2.20 -2.31 -19.76
CA THR A 248 1.67 -1.11 -20.40
C THR A 248 1.62 0.06 -19.44
N ALA A 249 1.19 -0.16 -18.20
CA ALA A 249 1.10 0.84 -17.15
C ALA A 249 2.47 1.47 -16.84
N TYR A 250 3.49 0.66 -16.65
CA TYR A 250 4.87 1.13 -16.38
C TYR A 250 5.50 1.89 -17.55
N LYS A 251 5.03 1.71 -18.78
CA LYS A 251 5.48 2.47 -19.97
C LYS A 251 4.75 3.81 -20.12
N ASP A 252 3.59 4.00 -19.51
CA ASP A 252 2.74 5.17 -19.74
C ASP A 252 3.17 6.39 -18.92
N LYS A 253 4.24 7.06 -19.39
CA LYS A 253 4.79 8.27 -18.75
C LYS A 253 3.77 9.41 -18.66
N ALA A 254 2.90 9.57 -19.68
CA ALA A 254 1.88 10.62 -19.70
C ALA A 254 0.84 10.42 -18.60
N TYR A 255 0.38 9.16 -18.40
CA TYR A 255 -0.54 8.83 -17.31
C TYR A 255 0.12 9.08 -15.93
N ARG A 256 1.38 8.71 -15.75
CA ARG A 256 2.10 8.95 -14.49
C ARG A 256 2.17 10.43 -14.15
N ARG A 257 2.49 11.29 -15.13
CA ARG A 257 2.48 12.75 -14.92
C ARG A 257 1.09 13.26 -14.55
N LEU A 258 0.08 12.90 -15.34
CA LEU A 258 -1.32 13.29 -15.08
C LEU A 258 -1.79 12.89 -13.67
N THR A 259 -1.47 11.65 -13.25
CA THR A 259 -1.86 11.14 -11.92
C THR A 259 -1.20 11.97 -10.81
N ARG A 260 0.10 12.27 -10.92
CA ARG A 260 0.80 13.09 -9.93
C ARG A 260 0.23 14.49 -9.84
N GLU A 261 0.07 15.17 -10.97
CA GLU A 261 -0.50 16.52 -11.03
C GLU A 261 -1.90 16.55 -10.38
N PHE A 262 -2.72 15.55 -10.66
CA PHE A 262 -4.05 15.42 -10.08
C PHE A 262 -3.98 15.21 -8.55
N ILE A 263 -3.23 14.23 -8.08
CA ILE A 263 -3.11 13.92 -6.64
C ILE A 263 -2.57 15.12 -5.86
N GLU A 264 -1.54 15.80 -6.36
CA GLU A 264 -1.00 17.00 -5.72
C GLU A 264 -2.00 18.16 -5.68
N GLY A 265 -2.83 18.32 -6.71
CA GLY A 265 -3.93 19.28 -6.73
C GLY A 265 -4.96 19.01 -5.63
N GLU A 266 -5.38 17.76 -5.50
CA GLU A 266 -6.37 17.34 -4.50
C GLU A 266 -5.79 17.36 -3.06
N LYS A 267 -4.53 17.03 -2.86
CA LYS A 267 -3.85 17.19 -1.55
C LYS A 267 -3.88 18.64 -1.09
N ARG A 268 -3.59 19.60 -1.99
CA ARG A 268 -3.70 21.05 -1.67
C ARG A 268 -5.12 21.46 -1.33
N LEU A 269 -6.13 20.92 -2.02
CA LEU A 269 -7.55 21.15 -1.72
C LEU A 269 -7.87 20.72 -0.28
N PHE A 270 -7.50 19.49 0.12
CA PHE A 270 -7.72 18.98 1.46
C PHE A 270 -6.99 19.81 2.51
N ALA A 271 -5.70 20.07 2.34
CA ALA A 271 -4.92 20.87 3.28
C ALA A 271 -5.50 22.28 3.47
N GLY A 272 -5.96 22.91 2.38
CA GLY A 272 -6.60 24.24 2.44
C GLY A 272 -7.98 24.21 3.12
N ALA A 273 -8.74 23.14 2.94
CA ALA A 273 -10.07 22.98 3.53
C ALA A 273 -9.97 22.72 5.03
N PHE A 274 -9.10 21.82 5.49
CA PHE A 274 -8.96 21.46 6.90
C PHE A 274 -8.34 22.55 7.77
N LYS A 275 -7.54 23.45 7.22
CA LYS A 275 -7.05 24.65 7.96
C LYS A 275 -8.19 25.54 8.52
N LYS A 276 -9.40 25.38 8.01
CA LYS A 276 -10.58 26.19 8.36
C LYS A 276 -11.56 25.45 9.28
N VAL A 277 -11.20 24.28 9.77
CA VAL A 277 -12.06 23.43 10.62
C VAL A 277 -11.36 23.22 11.96
N GLU A 278 -11.87 23.86 13.03
CA GLU A 278 -11.18 23.94 14.32
C GLU A 278 -11.07 22.60 15.07
N LYS A 279 -12.02 21.69 14.88
CA LYS A 279 -12.08 20.42 15.62
C LYS A 279 -11.52 19.23 14.82
N VAL A 280 -10.68 19.51 13.84
CA VAL A 280 -10.11 18.48 12.97
C VAL A 280 -8.63 18.73 12.78
N THR A 281 -7.81 17.77 13.16
CA THR A 281 -6.39 17.77 12.86
C THR A 281 -6.15 17.01 11.57
N PHE A 282 -5.66 17.69 10.55
CA PHE A 282 -5.22 17.09 9.28
C PHE A 282 -3.72 16.81 9.34
N TYR A 283 -3.34 15.55 9.13
CA TYR A 283 -1.94 15.16 9.02
C TYR A 283 -1.49 15.21 7.57
N ASN A 284 -0.42 15.97 7.31
CA ASN A 284 0.19 16.05 5.97
C ASN A 284 0.55 14.66 5.46
N THR A 285 0.49 14.49 4.15
CA THR A 285 0.78 13.21 3.48
C THR A 285 1.73 13.39 2.31
N ASP A 286 2.57 12.39 2.08
CA ASP A 286 3.45 12.28 0.92
C ASP A 286 2.84 11.41 -0.19
N SER A 287 1.70 10.74 0.08
CA SER A 287 1.01 9.84 -0.86
C SER A 287 -0.42 10.31 -1.18
N ASN A 288 -1.29 9.39 -1.60
CA ASN A 288 -2.71 9.65 -1.84
C ASN A 288 -3.62 9.26 -0.67
N VAL A 289 -3.05 8.79 0.44
CA VAL A 289 -3.78 8.49 1.69
C VAL A 289 -3.32 9.44 2.78
N PHE A 290 -4.20 9.75 3.73
CA PHE A 290 -3.90 10.62 4.86
C PHE A 290 -4.78 10.32 6.06
N LEU A 291 -4.34 10.76 7.23
CA LEU A 291 -5.12 10.71 8.47
C LEU A 291 -5.76 12.05 8.77
N VAL A 292 -6.92 11.95 9.39
CA VAL A 292 -7.63 13.05 10.03
C VAL A 292 -7.98 12.61 11.45
N LYS A 293 -7.66 13.42 12.45
CA LYS A 293 -8.09 13.20 13.83
C LYS A 293 -9.26 14.13 14.15
N LEU A 294 -10.31 13.59 14.75
CA LEU A 294 -11.49 14.31 15.17
C LEU A 294 -11.42 14.57 16.69
N ASP A 295 -11.63 15.81 17.09
CA ASP A 295 -11.68 16.19 18.53
C ASP A 295 -13.12 16.12 19.11
N TYR A 296 -13.94 15.21 18.57
CA TYR A 296 -15.33 14.94 18.98
C TYR A 296 -15.74 13.52 18.56
N PRO A 297 -16.92 13.02 18.98
CA PRO A 297 -17.33 11.66 18.67
C PRO A 297 -17.37 11.40 17.15
N GLU A 298 -16.55 10.48 16.68
CA GLU A 298 -16.40 10.10 15.26
C GLU A 298 -17.67 9.47 14.68
N LYS A 299 -18.53 8.89 15.52
CA LYS A 299 -19.72 8.16 15.11
C LYS A 299 -20.69 9.01 14.29
N ASP A 300 -20.90 10.27 14.68
CA ASP A 300 -21.82 11.17 13.96
C ASP A 300 -21.32 11.49 12.56
N VAL A 301 -19.99 11.56 12.40
CA VAL A 301 -19.33 11.79 11.11
C VAL A 301 -19.35 10.56 10.24
N THR A 302 -18.98 9.41 10.80
CA THR A 302 -18.96 8.13 10.07
C THR A 302 -20.37 7.73 9.64
N ASP A 303 -21.39 7.91 10.47
CA ASP A 303 -22.80 7.67 10.15
C ASP A 303 -23.30 8.59 9.03
N ALA A 304 -22.94 9.89 9.08
CA ALA A 304 -23.31 10.84 8.03
C ALA A 304 -22.66 10.49 6.68
N LEU A 305 -21.40 10.11 6.70
CA LEU A 305 -20.66 9.69 5.53
C LEU A 305 -21.20 8.38 4.98
N ALA A 306 -21.52 7.41 5.82
CA ALA A 306 -22.12 6.14 5.41
C ALA A 306 -23.49 6.35 4.75
N LYS A 307 -24.37 7.19 5.32
CA LYS A 307 -25.66 7.59 4.71
C LYS A 307 -25.48 8.26 3.36
N ALA A 308 -24.37 8.97 3.15
CA ALA A 308 -24.02 9.59 1.85
C ALA A 308 -23.34 8.63 0.87
N GLY A 309 -23.15 7.35 1.25
CA GLY A 309 -22.57 6.29 0.45
C GLY A 309 -21.04 6.18 0.51
N PHE A 310 -20.41 6.84 1.49
CA PHE A 310 -18.96 6.73 1.69
C PHE A 310 -18.61 5.55 2.61
N LEU A 311 -17.86 4.60 2.08
CA LEU A 311 -17.21 3.56 2.89
C LEU A 311 -15.94 4.13 3.49
N ILE A 312 -15.95 4.29 4.80
CA ILE A 312 -14.80 4.69 5.61
C ILE A 312 -14.49 3.58 6.59
N ASN A 313 -13.21 3.31 6.78
CA ASN A 313 -12.72 2.50 7.88
C ASN A 313 -12.16 3.45 8.95
N ASP A 314 -12.78 3.45 10.14
CA ASP A 314 -12.17 4.06 11.30
C ASP A 314 -10.86 3.32 11.66
N CYS A 315 -10.05 3.96 12.49
CA CYS A 315 -8.75 3.42 12.86
C CYS A 315 -8.74 2.77 14.25
N GLY A 316 -9.90 2.47 14.83
CA GLY A 316 -10.01 1.92 16.17
C GLY A 316 -9.39 0.54 16.34
N ASP A 317 -9.36 -0.26 15.27
CA ASP A 317 -8.73 -1.58 15.24
C ASP A 317 -7.21 -1.50 14.89
N ILE A 318 -6.64 -0.31 14.69
CA ILE A 318 -5.24 -0.13 14.33
C ILE A 318 -4.41 0.17 15.56
N GLU A 319 -3.42 -0.68 15.84
CA GLU A 319 -2.51 -0.50 16.98
C GLU A 319 -1.86 0.89 16.97
N GLY A 320 -1.93 1.58 18.10
CA GLY A 320 -1.41 2.94 18.26
C GLY A 320 -2.35 4.06 17.81
N LEU A 321 -3.55 3.73 17.32
CA LEU A 321 -4.60 4.69 16.97
C LEU A 321 -5.88 4.43 17.79
N SER A 322 -6.83 5.34 17.67
CA SER A 322 -8.16 5.23 18.29
C SER A 322 -9.25 5.54 17.25
N ALA A 323 -10.50 5.28 17.59
CA ALA A 323 -11.63 5.41 16.65
C ALA A 323 -11.83 6.85 16.14
N ASN A 324 -11.34 7.87 16.88
CA ASN A 324 -11.39 9.26 16.43
C ASN A 324 -10.42 9.61 15.29
N TYR A 325 -9.60 8.65 14.83
CA TYR A 325 -8.82 8.79 13.60
C TYR A 325 -9.59 8.20 12.42
N LEU A 326 -9.63 8.95 11.32
CA LEU A 326 -10.18 8.49 10.05
C LEU A 326 -9.07 8.42 9.02
N ARG A 327 -8.90 7.26 8.41
CA ARG A 327 -8.03 7.10 7.26
C ARG A 327 -8.81 7.38 5.99
N LEU A 328 -8.37 8.37 5.25
CA LEU A 328 -8.99 8.85 4.03
C LEU A 328 -8.04 8.72 2.84
N SER A 329 -8.58 8.63 1.63
CA SER A 329 -7.80 8.69 0.40
C SER A 329 -8.35 9.73 -0.57
N VAL A 330 -7.48 10.24 -1.44
CA VAL A 330 -7.85 11.11 -2.53
C VAL A 330 -8.75 10.36 -3.52
N MET A 331 -9.91 10.95 -3.81
CA MET A 331 -10.89 10.47 -4.79
C MET A 331 -10.99 11.44 -5.97
N SER A 332 -11.98 11.24 -6.87
CA SER A 332 -12.31 12.24 -7.90
C SER A 332 -12.67 13.59 -7.26
N HIS A 333 -12.39 14.68 -7.95
CA HIS A 333 -12.62 16.05 -7.45
C HIS A 333 -14.02 16.26 -6.86
N ASP A 334 -15.07 15.86 -7.57
CA ASP A 334 -16.46 16.01 -7.10
C ASP A 334 -16.75 15.22 -5.82
N ARG A 335 -16.15 14.01 -5.68
CA ARG A 335 -16.29 13.19 -4.47
C ARG A 335 -15.52 13.78 -3.30
N ASN A 336 -14.35 14.36 -3.54
CA ASN A 336 -13.58 15.09 -2.54
C ASN A 336 -14.35 16.31 -2.03
N LEU A 337 -14.95 17.09 -2.92
CA LEU A 337 -15.80 18.23 -2.53
C LEU A 337 -17.03 17.79 -1.73
N LYS A 338 -17.67 16.67 -2.11
CA LYS A 338 -18.80 16.10 -1.36
C LYS A 338 -18.38 15.66 0.04
N LEU A 339 -17.24 14.96 0.17
CA LEU A 339 -16.67 14.56 1.44
C LEU A 339 -16.39 15.77 2.34
N LEU A 340 -15.69 16.77 1.82
CA LEU A 340 -15.36 18.00 2.55
C LEU A 340 -16.59 18.78 3.00
N ARG A 341 -17.66 18.80 2.21
CA ARG A 341 -18.93 19.43 2.60
C ARG A 341 -19.52 18.73 3.83
N ILE A 342 -19.63 17.41 3.80
CA ILE A 342 -20.20 16.64 4.92
C ILE A 342 -19.35 16.81 6.18
N LEU A 343 -18.03 16.75 6.05
CA LEU A 343 -17.13 16.98 7.18
C LEU A 343 -17.29 18.38 7.77
N LYS A 344 -17.40 19.43 6.96
CA LYS A 344 -17.64 20.79 7.42
C LYS A 344 -18.98 20.93 8.15
N GLU A 345 -20.08 20.38 7.60
CA GLU A 345 -21.40 20.47 8.20
C GLU A 345 -21.51 19.75 9.53
N ARG A 346 -20.64 18.80 9.81
CA ARG A 346 -20.63 18.02 11.05
C ARG A 346 -19.57 18.47 12.06
N CYS A 347 -18.57 19.23 11.60
CA CYS A 347 -17.45 19.69 12.42
C CYS A 347 -17.55 21.17 12.83
N LEU A 348 -18.60 21.87 12.42
CA LEU A 348 -18.96 23.21 12.88
C LEU A 348 -20.00 23.12 13.99
#